data_eaef2ba76672035618522ff9bf035db1
#
_entry.id   eaef2ba76672035618522ff9bf035db1
#
_cell.length_a   1.000
_cell.length_b   1.000
_cell.length_c   1.000
_cell.angle_alpha   90.00
_cell.angle_beta   90.00
_cell.angle_gamma   90.00
#
_symmetry.space_group_name_H-M   'P 1'
#
loop_
_entity.id
_entity.type
_entity.pdbx_description
1 polymer ?
#
loop_
_entity_poly.entity_id
_entity_poly.type
_entity_poly.pdbx_seq_one_letter_code
_entity_poly.pdbx_strand_id
1 'polypeptide(L)'
;MRRDLRTVFATVVVAVAGVLVVSTLLQGWDRALTAEGGAIELTGLAVFALGGVLVAWQMPAHAWRRWWPIPAIFVLFCLRELDVHDAFFTPGLLQTRIFTSPVPIWQKAVSALAMGGILLTLVLIVTRGIGPLGRALWQGRGWAWSVVIGVVMAIASVLVDGADRQLAAIGVTLPGAESRVWTAIEELLELGFALSLLLAVCIWDRTGWPRHGVNATRSGNKVREPQHPIP
;
A
#
# COMPACT_ATOMS: atom_id res chain seq x y z
N MET A 1 -16.53 -1.25 18.03
CA MET A 1 -15.47 -1.67 17.10
C MET A 1 -15.06 -0.64 16.03
N ARG A 2 -15.96 0.11 15.36
CA ARG A 2 -15.55 1.19 14.42
C ARG A 2 -14.83 2.36 15.10
N ARG A 3 -15.21 2.71 16.32
CA ARG A 3 -14.53 3.74 17.11
C ARG A 3 -13.09 3.34 17.41
N ASP A 4 -12.88 2.06 17.70
CA ASP A 4 -11.57 1.52 18.08
C ASP A 4 -10.54 1.64 16.94
N LEU A 5 -10.90 1.34 15.68
CA LEU A 5 -9.96 1.44 14.55
C LEU A 5 -9.62 2.89 14.18
N ARG A 6 -10.56 3.84 14.32
CA ARG A 6 -10.24 5.26 14.14
C ARG A 6 -9.32 5.76 15.25
N THR A 7 -9.52 5.28 16.46
CA THR A 7 -8.62 5.56 17.59
C THR A 7 -7.23 4.99 17.32
N VAL A 8 -7.13 3.74 16.81
CA VAL A 8 -5.86 3.14 16.39
C VAL A 8 -5.15 4.03 15.37
N PHE A 9 -5.85 4.47 14.32
CA PHE A 9 -5.26 5.36 13.32
C PHE A 9 -4.76 6.67 13.95
N ALA A 10 -5.60 7.33 14.76
CA ALA A 10 -5.21 8.57 15.44
C ALA A 10 -3.98 8.37 16.35
N THR A 11 -3.93 7.26 17.10
CA THR A 11 -2.79 6.91 17.93
C THR A 11 -1.52 6.71 17.09
N VAL A 12 -1.63 6.02 15.95
CA VAL A 12 -0.49 5.82 15.04
C VAL A 12 0.00 7.16 14.51
N VAL A 13 -0.88 8.04 14.06
CA VAL A 13 -0.50 9.37 13.56
C VAL A 13 0.24 10.18 14.64
N VAL A 14 -0.26 10.17 15.88
CA VAL A 14 0.40 10.84 17.00
C VAL A 14 1.76 10.22 17.31
N ALA A 15 1.86 8.88 17.30
CA ALA A 15 3.13 8.18 17.53
C ALA A 15 4.15 8.50 16.43
N VAL A 16 3.73 8.46 15.16
CA VAL A 16 4.57 8.84 14.00
C VAL A 16 5.07 10.27 14.15
N ALA A 17 4.17 11.22 14.41
CA ALA A 17 4.57 12.61 14.61
C ALA A 17 5.55 12.75 15.79
N GLY A 18 5.32 12.04 16.90
CA GLY A 18 6.21 12.01 18.04
C GLY A 18 7.60 11.48 17.70
N VAL A 19 7.68 10.36 16.96
CA VAL A 19 8.97 9.80 16.51
C VAL A 19 9.73 10.78 15.63
N LEU A 20 9.05 11.39 14.66
CA LEU A 20 9.68 12.36 13.76
C LEU A 20 10.18 13.60 14.50
N VAL A 21 9.39 14.15 15.43
CA VAL A 21 9.80 15.30 16.25
C VAL A 21 11.02 14.95 17.10
N VAL A 22 10.98 13.82 17.82
CA VAL A 22 12.10 13.38 18.67
C VAL A 22 13.35 13.14 17.83
N SER A 23 13.24 12.44 16.69
CA SER A 23 14.38 12.20 15.80
C SER A 23 14.97 13.50 15.26
N THR A 24 14.12 14.45 14.87
CA THR A 24 14.56 15.76 14.38
C THR A 24 15.27 16.55 15.46
N LEU A 25 14.80 16.50 16.71
CA LEU A 25 15.44 17.19 17.84
C LEU A 25 16.79 16.57 18.23
N LEU A 26 16.93 15.24 18.10
CA LEU A 26 18.15 14.53 18.50
C LEU A 26 19.23 14.51 17.41
N GLN A 27 18.85 14.40 16.15
CA GLN A 27 19.76 14.14 15.02
C GLN A 27 19.86 15.30 14.03
N GLY A 28 18.96 16.28 14.13
CA GLY A 28 18.75 17.32 13.11
C GLY A 28 17.76 16.85 12.04
N TRP A 29 17.10 17.80 11.38
CA TRP A 29 16.05 17.51 10.43
C TRP A 29 16.53 16.74 9.18
N ASP A 30 17.73 17.05 8.71
CA ASP A 30 18.36 16.41 7.54
C ASP A 30 18.58 14.91 7.79
N ARG A 31 19.22 14.52 8.90
CA ARG A 31 19.41 13.11 9.24
C ARG A 31 18.13 12.39 9.56
N ALA A 32 17.21 13.03 10.30
CA ALA A 32 15.95 12.41 10.67
C ALA A 32 15.07 12.07 9.47
N LEU A 33 15.14 12.89 8.41
CA LEU A 33 14.25 12.80 7.25
C LEU A 33 14.91 12.19 5.99
N THR A 34 16.26 12.11 5.91
CA THR A 34 16.95 11.71 4.67
C THR A 34 18.00 10.61 4.86
N ALA A 35 18.19 10.10 6.08
CA ALA A 35 19.16 9.03 6.31
C ALA A 35 18.56 7.67 5.92
N GLU A 36 19.30 6.87 5.14
CA GLU A 36 18.98 5.46 4.90
C GLU A 36 18.86 4.70 6.24
N GLY A 37 17.79 3.92 6.44
CA GLY A 37 17.44 3.33 7.73
C GLY A 37 16.96 4.35 8.76
N GLY A 38 16.55 5.54 8.33
CA GLY A 38 16.13 6.66 9.18
C GLY A 38 14.76 6.45 9.86
N ALA A 39 14.38 7.47 10.63
CA ALA A 39 13.13 7.41 11.39
C ALA A 39 11.89 7.32 10.50
N ILE A 40 11.91 7.95 9.31
CA ILE A 40 10.77 7.91 8.37
C ILE A 40 10.61 6.51 7.80
N GLU A 41 11.67 5.92 7.27
CA GLU A 41 11.66 4.59 6.65
C GLU A 41 11.20 3.52 7.65
N LEU A 42 11.79 3.49 8.86
CA LEU A 42 11.35 2.56 9.92
C LEU A 42 9.89 2.78 10.33
N THR A 43 9.45 4.02 10.31
CA THR A 43 8.06 4.37 10.61
C THR A 43 7.12 3.94 9.47
N GLY A 44 7.52 4.14 8.21
CA GLY A 44 6.82 3.66 7.02
C GLY A 44 6.65 2.14 7.05
N LEU A 45 7.75 1.42 7.32
CA LEU A 45 7.74 -0.04 7.51
C LEU A 45 6.74 -0.47 8.58
N ALA A 46 6.75 0.17 9.76
CA ALA A 46 5.84 -0.16 10.86
C ALA A 46 4.37 0.10 10.48
N VAL A 47 4.09 1.20 9.75
CA VAL A 47 2.76 1.55 9.27
C VAL A 47 2.26 0.54 8.23
N PHE A 48 3.10 0.13 7.27
CA PHE A 48 2.75 -0.91 6.30
C PHE A 48 2.52 -2.27 6.98
N ALA A 49 3.40 -2.68 7.90
CA ALA A 49 3.24 -3.93 8.65
C ALA A 49 1.93 -3.95 9.43
N LEU A 50 1.60 -2.87 10.15
CA LEU A 50 0.34 -2.73 10.87
C LEU A 50 -0.86 -2.77 9.92
N GLY A 51 -0.80 -2.07 8.79
CA GLY A 51 -1.84 -2.09 7.76
C GLY A 51 -2.10 -3.50 7.23
N GLY A 52 -1.05 -4.24 6.92
CA GLY A 52 -1.12 -5.63 6.47
C GLY A 52 -1.76 -6.56 7.52
N VAL A 53 -1.35 -6.45 8.77
CA VAL A 53 -1.93 -7.21 9.89
C VAL A 53 -3.42 -6.88 10.08
N LEU A 54 -3.79 -5.61 10.06
CA LEU A 54 -5.18 -5.18 10.21
C LEU A 54 -6.07 -5.65 9.05
N VAL A 55 -5.57 -5.61 7.81
CA VAL A 55 -6.28 -6.16 6.64
C VAL A 55 -6.47 -7.66 6.81
N ALA A 56 -5.40 -8.39 7.10
CA ALA A 56 -5.45 -9.83 7.27
C ALA A 56 -6.43 -10.24 8.39
N TRP A 57 -6.40 -9.53 9.50
CA TRP A 57 -7.32 -9.74 10.63
C TRP A 57 -8.78 -9.41 10.31
N GLN A 58 -9.02 -8.38 9.50
CA GLN A 58 -10.37 -7.98 9.10
C GLN A 58 -10.96 -8.86 8.01
N MET A 59 -10.11 -9.59 7.26
CA MET A 59 -10.52 -10.38 6.11
C MET A 59 -11.23 -11.67 6.55
N PRO A 60 -12.51 -11.89 6.20
CA PRO A 60 -13.18 -13.14 6.51
C PRO A 60 -12.63 -14.29 5.65
N ALA A 61 -12.67 -15.51 6.17
CA ALA A 61 -12.10 -16.70 5.52
C ALA A 61 -12.53 -16.89 4.05
N HIS A 62 -13.80 -16.61 3.73
CA HIS A 62 -14.32 -16.73 2.36
C HIS A 62 -13.75 -15.68 1.39
N ALA A 63 -13.24 -14.55 1.89
CA ALA A 63 -12.66 -13.49 1.07
C ALA A 63 -11.18 -13.76 0.71
N TRP A 64 -10.47 -14.55 1.52
CA TRP A 64 -9.03 -14.82 1.32
C TRP A 64 -8.71 -15.34 -0.07
N ARG A 65 -9.47 -16.28 -0.59
CA ARG A 65 -9.23 -16.86 -1.93
C ARG A 65 -9.22 -15.81 -3.05
N ARG A 66 -9.97 -14.73 -2.90
CA ARG A 66 -10.09 -13.69 -3.92
C ARG A 66 -9.22 -12.49 -3.64
N TRP A 67 -9.10 -12.09 -2.37
CA TRP A 67 -8.55 -10.80 -1.97
C TRP A 67 -7.20 -10.89 -1.26
N TRP A 68 -6.56 -12.08 -1.27
CA TRP A 68 -5.19 -12.24 -0.76
C TRP A 68 -4.17 -11.23 -1.34
N PRO A 69 -4.33 -10.68 -2.56
CA PRO A 69 -3.38 -9.69 -3.06
C PRO A 69 -3.36 -8.41 -2.21
N ILE A 70 -4.44 -8.08 -1.47
CA ILE A 70 -4.45 -6.89 -0.62
C ILE A 70 -3.45 -7.01 0.55
N PRO A 71 -3.47 -8.03 1.42
CA PRO A 71 -2.39 -8.16 2.41
C PRO A 71 -1.03 -8.41 1.77
N ALA A 72 -0.95 -9.08 0.62
CA ALA A 72 0.31 -9.32 -0.07
C ALA A 72 1.00 -8.02 -0.51
N ILE A 73 0.26 -7.00 -0.98
CA ILE A 73 0.86 -5.71 -1.36
C ILE A 73 1.50 -5.00 -0.15
N PHE A 74 0.93 -5.11 1.04
CA PHE A 74 1.53 -4.57 2.26
C PHE A 74 2.84 -5.28 2.60
N VAL A 75 2.90 -6.61 2.41
CA VAL A 75 4.16 -7.36 2.57
C VAL A 75 5.20 -6.90 1.54
N LEU A 76 4.80 -6.68 0.29
CA LEU A 76 5.71 -6.17 -0.75
C LEU A 76 6.24 -4.77 -0.41
N PHE A 77 5.42 -3.88 0.16
CA PHE A 77 5.90 -2.58 0.64
C PHE A 77 6.86 -2.74 1.82
N CYS A 78 6.59 -3.63 2.78
CA CYS A 78 7.55 -3.91 3.86
C CYS A 78 8.89 -4.44 3.31
N LEU A 79 8.87 -5.33 2.31
CA LEU A 79 10.10 -5.85 1.70
C LEU A 79 10.85 -4.78 0.90
N ARG A 80 10.15 -3.79 0.33
CA ARG A 80 10.73 -2.62 -0.30
C ARG A 80 11.46 -1.75 0.73
N GLU A 81 10.80 -1.38 1.82
CA GLU A 81 11.39 -0.57 2.90
C GLU A 81 12.62 -1.24 3.54
N LEU A 82 12.71 -2.56 3.50
CA LEU A 82 13.84 -3.32 4.03
C LEU A 82 14.96 -3.57 3.00
N ASP A 83 14.86 -2.99 1.81
CA ASP A 83 15.81 -3.19 0.69
C ASP A 83 16.15 -4.65 0.41
N VAL A 84 15.20 -5.56 0.71
CA VAL A 84 15.39 -7.00 0.52
C VAL A 84 15.78 -7.36 -0.91
N HIS A 85 15.37 -6.51 -1.87
CA HIS A 85 15.64 -6.71 -3.29
C HIS A 85 17.13 -6.54 -3.67
N ASP A 86 17.90 -5.80 -2.90
CA ASP A 86 19.35 -5.61 -3.14
C ASP A 86 20.24 -6.37 -2.13
N ALA A 87 19.63 -6.84 -1.01
CA ALA A 87 20.38 -7.47 0.08
C ALA A 87 20.99 -8.85 -0.28
N PHE A 88 20.39 -9.63 -1.19
CA PHE A 88 20.76 -11.03 -1.41
C PHE A 88 21.45 -11.33 -2.73
N PHE A 89 21.35 -10.47 -3.73
CA PHE A 89 21.88 -10.69 -5.08
C PHE A 89 22.64 -9.49 -5.62
N THR A 90 23.70 -9.77 -6.35
CA THR A 90 24.43 -8.76 -7.15
C THR A 90 24.45 -9.22 -8.61
N PRO A 91 23.72 -8.57 -9.54
CA PRO A 91 22.83 -7.41 -9.37
C PRO A 91 21.57 -7.76 -8.59
N GLY A 92 20.85 -6.74 -8.07
CA GLY A 92 19.68 -6.89 -7.20
C GLY A 92 18.58 -7.80 -7.77
N LEU A 93 17.77 -8.39 -6.89
CA LEU A 93 16.72 -9.37 -7.19
C LEU A 93 15.70 -8.89 -8.24
N LEU A 94 15.36 -7.60 -8.23
CA LEU A 94 14.36 -7.00 -9.13
C LEU A 94 14.99 -6.29 -10.34
N GLN A 95 16.31 -6.36 -10.51
CA GLN A 95 16.98 -5.76 -11.64
C GLN A 95 16.94 -6.68 -12.87
N THR A 96 16.39 -6.21 -13.98
CA THR A 96 16.34 -6.99 -15.24
C THR A 96 17.72 -7.40 -15.73
N ARG A 97 18.78 -6.66 -15.36
CA ARG A 97 20.18 -6.97 -15.66
C ARG A 97 20.61 -8.35 -15.13
N ILE A 98 19.94 -8.92 -14.12
CA ILE A 98 20.26 -10.25 -13.59
C ILE A 98 20.14 -11.33 -14.67
N PHE A 99 19.23 -11.20 -15.64
CA PHE A 99 19.02 -12.18 -16.70
C PHE A 99 20.14 -12.21 -17.72
N THR A 100 20.86 -11.10 -17.91
CA THR A 100 22.00 -10.98 -18.82
C THR A 100 23.36 -11.14 -18.13
N SER A 101 23.39 -11.09 -16.79
CA SER A 101 24.60 -11.23 -16.00
C SER A 101 25.06 -12.69 -15.91
N PRO A 102 26.37 -12.95 -15.72
CA PRO A 102 26.94 -14.31 -15.57
C PRO A 102 26.70 -14.85 -14.14
N VAL A 103 25.45 -14.86 -13.70
CA VAL A 103 25.03 -15.38 -12.38
C VAL A 103 24.44 -16.79 -12.52
N PRO A 104 24.42 -17.60 -11.45
CA PRO A 104 23.82 -18.93 -11.44
C PRO A 104 22.34 -18.92 -11.87
N ILE A 105 21.91 -19.97 -12.57
CA ILE A 105 20.55 -20.06 -13.12
C ILE A 105 19.46 -19.98 -12.04
N TRP A 106 19.72 -20.48 -10.83
CA TRP A 106 18.77 -20.41 -9.73
C TRP A 106 18.49 -18.98 -9.29
N GLN A 107 19.48 -18.06 -9.33
CA GLN A 107 19.25 -16.64 -9.02
C GLN A 107 18.33 -16.00 -10.05
N LYS A 108 18.52 -16.32 -11.34
CA LYS A 108 17.61 -15.87 -12.42
C LYS A 108 16.19 -16.42 -12.21
N ALA A 109 16.07 -17.69 -11.82
CA ALA A 109 14.77 -18.28 -11.54
C ALA A 109 14.06 -17.61 -10.34
N VAL A 110 14.77 -17.37 -9.24
CA VAL A 110 14.21 -16.66 -8.07
C VAL A 110 13.78 -15.24 -8.44
N SER A 111 14.61 -14.50 -9.21
CA SER A 111 14.25 -13.16 -9.70
C SER A 111 13.01 -13.18 -10.60
N ALA A 112 12.92 -14.13 -11.52
CA ALA A 112 11.75 -14.29 -12.38
C ALA A 112 10.48 -14.59 -11.57
N LEU A 113 10.56 -15.44 -10.55
CA LEU A 113 9.44 -15.75 -9.66
C LEU A 113 9.03 -14.54 -8.81
N ALA A 114 9.99 -13.80 -8.27
CA ALA A 114 9.73 -12.59 -7.50
C ALA A 114 9.04 -11.52 -8.36
N MET A 115 9.61 -11.21 -9.52
CA MET A 115 9.03 -10.23 -10.46
C MET A 115 7.65 -10.67 -10.95
N GLY A 116 7.49 -11.96 -11.29
CA GLY A 116 6.21 -12.54 -11.70
C GLY A 116 5.17 -12.48 -10.58
N GLY A 117 5.56 -12.75 -9.34
CA GLY A 117 4.70 -12.66 -8.16
C GLY A 117 4.23 -11.23 -7.87
N ILE A 118 5.13 -10.25 -7.98
CA ILE A 118 4.80 -8.82 -7.86
C ILE A 118 3.81 -8.42 -8.96
N LEU A 119 4.14 -8.73 -10.23
CA LEU A 119 3.29 -8.41 -11.38
C LEU A 119 1.90 -9.05 -11.23
N LEU A 120 1.85 -10.33 -10.87
CA LEU A 120 0.59 -11.04 -10.62
C LEU A 120 -0.24 -10.34 -9.52
N THR A 121 0.39 -9.97 -8.41
CA THR A 121 -0.28 -9.26 -7.31
C THR A 121 -0.87 -7.95 -7.78
N LEU A 122 -0.11 -7.14 -8.52
CA LEU A 122 -0.57 -5.86 -9.06
C LEU A 122 -1.72 -6.05 -10.06
N VAL A 123 -1.59 -6.98 -11.02
CA VAL A 123 -2.65 -7.29 -12.00
C VAL A 123 -3.93 -7.71 -11.29
N LEU A 124 -3.84 -8.57 -10.27
CA LEU A 124 -5.01 -9.01 -9.52
C LEU A 124 -5.65 -7.88 -8.70
N ILE A 125 -4.86 -6.97 -8.12
CA ILE A 125 -5.38 -5.78 -7.43
C ILE A 125 -6.12 -4.88 -8.41
N VAL A 126 -5.53 -4.57 -9.55
CA VAL A 126 -6.12 -3.71 -10.56
C VAL A 126 -7.40 -4.33 -11.14
N THR A 127 -7.32 -5.56 -11.63
CA THR A 127 -8.46 -6.20 -12.31
C THR A 127 -9.64 -6.49 -11.39
N ARG A 128 -9.38 -6.81 -10.11
CA ARG A 128 -10.43 -7.09 -9.13
C ARG A 128 -10.86 -5.87 -8.33
N GLY A 129 -9.98 -4.88 -8.17
CA GLY A 129 -10.17 -3.72 -7.30
C GLY A 129 -10.74 -2.50 -8.00
N ILE A 130 -10.45 -2.28 -9.29
CA ILE A 130 -10.82 -1.03 -9.99
C ILE A 130 -12.33 -0.81 -10.02
N GLY A 131 -13.12 -1.84 -10.29
CA GLY A 131 -14.58 -1.74 -10.32
C GLY A 131 -15.20 -1.42 -8.95
N PRO A 132 -14.85 -2.14 -7.89
CA PRO A 132 -15.27 -1.79 -6.53
C PRO A 132 -14.79 -0.41 -6.07
N LEU A 133 -13.56 -0.03 -6.38
CA LEU A 133 -13.00 1.29 -6.05
C LEU A 133 -13.78 2.40 -6.74
N GLY A 134 -14.00 2.30 -8.05
CA GLY A 134 -14.75 3.31 -8.81
C GLY A 134 -16.18 3.50 -8.29
N ARG A 135 -16.88 2.41 -7.97
CA ARG A 135 -18.21 2.49 -7.36
C ARG A 135 -18.18 3.15 -5.96
N ALA A 136 -17.15 2.86 -5.17
CA ALA A 136 -17.00 3.43 -3.84
C ALA A 136 -16.66 4.94 -3.91
N LEU A 137 -15.86 5.37 -4.87
CA LEU A 137 -15.59 6.78 -5.14
C LEU A 137 -16.87 7.51 -5.53
N TRP A 138 -17.66 6.95 -6.45
CA TRP A 138 -18.94 7.51 -6.84
C TRP A 138 -19.93 7.63 -5.67
N GLN A 139 -19.85 6.70 -4.72
CA GLN A 139 -20.66 6.72 -3.49
C GLN A 139 -20.08 7.63 -2.39
N GLY A 140 -18.98 8.36 -2.64
CA GLY A 140 -18.34 9.23 -1.66
C GLY A 140 -17.74 8.48 -0.47
N ARG A 141 -17.35 7.21 -0.60
CA ARG A 141 -16.81 6.43 0.51
C ARG A 141 -15.40 6.88 0.85
N GLY A 142 -15.17 7.29 2.10
CA GLY A 142 -13.90 7.83 2.57
C GLY A 142 -12.70 6.92 2.35
N TRP A 143 -12.85 5.59 2.52
CA TRP A 143 -11.75 4.65 2.28
C TRP A 143 -11.24 4.68 0.83
N ALA A 144 -12.14 4.86 -0.14
CA ALA A 144 -11.77 4.90 -1.55
C ALA A 144 -10.98 6.18 -1.88
N TRP A 145 -11.36 7.30 -1.29
CA TRP A 145 -10.62 8.55 -1.40
C TRP A 145 -9.24 8.46 -0.73
N SER A 146 -9.14 7.79 0.44
CA SER A 146 -7.84 7.55 1.08
C SER A 146 -6.91 6.73 0.18
N VAL A 147 -7.42 5.70 -0.52
CA VAL A 147 -6.62 4.93 -1.49
C VAL A 147 -6.15 5.82 -2.63
N VAL A 148 -7.03 6.66 -3.21
CA VAL A 148 -6.65 7.57 -4.31
C VAL A 148 -5.61 8.58 -3.87
N ILE A 149 -5.78 9.21 -2.69
CA ILE A 149 -4.79 10.13 -2.12
C ILE A 149 -3.44 9.43 -1.96
N GLY A 150 -3.43 8.20 -1.41
CA GLY A 150 -2.21 7.41 -1.29
C GLY A 150 -1.54 7.16 -2.64
N VAL A 151 -2.30 6.73 -3.66
CA VAL A 151 -1.75 6.51 -5.01
C VAL A 151 -1.17 7.81 -5.59
N VAL A 152 -1.85 8.95 -5.41
CA VAL A 152 -1.33 10.25 -5.86
C VAL A 152 -0.01 10.59 -5.14
N MET A 153 0.08 10.36 -3.83
CA MET A 153 1.32 10.58 -3.07
C MET A 153 2.45 9.66 -3.55
N ALA A 154 2.17 8.38 -3.81
CA ALA A 154 3.15 7.45 -4.35
C ALA A 154 3.66 7.86 -5.75
N ILE A 155 2.77 8.34 -6.63
CA ILE A 155 3.16 8.85 -7.94
C ILE A 155 4.01 10.13 -7.78
N ALA A 156 3.61 11.02 -6.87
CA ALA A 156 4.36 12.26 -6.61
C ALA A 156 5.76 11.95 -6.04
N SER A 157 5.91 10.97 -5.14
CA SER A 157 7.20 10.52 -4.62
C SER A 157 8.12 10.06 -5.76
N VAL A 158 7.64 9.18 -6.65
CA VAL A 158 8.43 8.72 -7.82
C VAL A 158 8.84 9.86 -8.77
N LEU A 159 7.99 10.88 -8.92
CA LEU A 159 8.32 12.05 -9.74
C LEU A 159 9.38 12.94 -9.08
N VAL A 160 9.37 13.01 -7.76
CA VAL A 160 10.33 13.79 -6.96
C VAL A 160 11.69 13.08 -6.89
N ASP A 161 11.74 11.76 -6.72
CA ASP A 161 12.99 10.95 -6.69
C ASP A 161 13.89 11.17 -7.92
N GLY A 162 13.34 11.38 -9.07
CA GLY A 162 14.12 11.64 -10.28
C GLY A 162 14.43 13.11 -10.56
N ALA A 163 13.92 14.05 -9.78
CA ALA A 163 13.91 15.46 -10.14
C ALA A 163 15.33 16.05 -10.23
N ASP A 164 16.21 15.75 -9.31
CA ASP A 164 17.61 16.23 -9.32
C ASP A 164 18.39 15.67 -10.52
N ARG A 165 18.21 14.40 -10.85
CA ARG A 165 18.82 13.75 -12.03
C ARG A 165 18.27 14.31 -13.34
N GLN A 166 16.97 14.57 -13.41
CA GLN A 166 16.33 15.16 -14.58
C GLN A 166 16.75 16.61 -14.78
N LEU A 167 16.85 17.39 -13.71
CA LEU A 167 17.34 18.76 -13.73
C LEU A 167 18.83 18.82 -14.16
N ALA A 168 19.66 17.91 -13.65
CA ALA A 168 21.06 17.80 -14.06
C ALA A 168 21.20 17.49 -15.56
N ALA A 169 20.31 16.67 -16.13
CA ALA A 169 20.30 16.33 -17.55
C ALA A 169 20.03 17.55 -18.46
N ILE A 170 19.34 18.58 -17.96
CA ILE A 170 19.08 19.86 -18.67
C ILE A 170 20.05 20.97 -18.24
N GLY A 171 21.12 20.62 -17.51
CA GLY A 171 22.17 21.56 -17.10
C GLY A 171 21.89 22.34 -15.82
N VAL A 172 20.83 21.99 -15.09
CA VAL A 172 20.51 22.59 -13.79
C VAL A 172 21.03 21.69 -12.69
N THR A 173 22.12 22.07 -12.03
CA THR A 173 22.66 21.36 -10.87
C THR A 173 22.12 22.00 -9.58
N LEU A 174 21.41 21.21 -8.77
CA LEU A 174 20.91 21.68 -7.48
C LEU A 174 22.06 21.68 -6.45
N PRO A 175 22.21 22.74 -5.63
CA PRO A 175 23.09 22.71 -4.48
C PRO A 175 22.72 21.59 -3.52
N GLY A 176 23.69 21.01 -2.80
CA GLY A 176 23.46 19.88 -1.91
C GLY A 176 22.42 20.09 -0.79
N ALA A 177 22.12 21.35 -0.44
CA ALA A 177 21.04 21.68 0.49
C ALA A 177 19.65 21.48 -0.15
N GLU A 178 19.50 21.84 -1.42
CA GLU A 178 18.24 21.68 -2.17
C GLU A 178 17.96 20.19 -2.46
N SER A 179 19.00 19.41 -2.81
CA SER A 179 18.87 17.96 -3.00
C SER A 179 18.31 17.28 -1.74
N ARG A 180 18.77 17.66 -0.54
CA ARG A 180 18.24 17.12 0.73
C ARG A 180 16.79 17.48 0.99
N VAL A 181 16.33 18.65 0.56
CA VAL A 181 14.91 19.02 0.66
C VAL A 181 14.06 18.14 -0.23
N TRP A 182 14.50 17.85 -1.45
CA TRP A 182 13.77 16.95 -2.35
C TRP A 182 13.68 15.53 -1.80
N THR A 183 14.76 14.99 -1.27
CA THR A 183 14.74 13.68 -0.58
C THR A 183 13.78 13.70 0.61
N ALA A 184 13.78 14.76 1.43
CA ALA A 184 12.83 14.85 2.55
C ALA A 184 11.35 14.93 2.09
N ILE A 185 11.08 15.61 0.97
CA ILE A 185 9.73 15.65 0.37
C ILE A 185 9.31 14.27 -0.11
N GLU A 186 10.21 13.57 -0.80
CA GLU A 186 10.00 12.20 -1.26
C GLU A 186 9.62 11.27 -0.10
N GLU A 187 10.43 11.22 0.93
CA GLU A 187 10.23 10.41 2.13
C GLU A 187 8.90 10.73 2.84
N LEU A 188 8.54 12.02 2.94
CA LEU A 188 7.27 12.44 3.51
C LEU A 188 6.07 12.02 2.65
N LEU A 189 6.22 12.01 1.33
CA LEU A 189 5.18 11.52 0.41
C LEU A 189 5.00 10.00 0.54
N GLU A 190 6.09 9.24 0.72
CA GLU A 190 6.03 7.80 0.94
C GLU A 190 5.38 7.45 2.28
N LEU A 191 5.74 8.16 3.34
CA LEU A 191 5.07 8.02 4.64
C LEU A 191 3.59 8.42 4.56
N GLY A 192 3.27 9.50 3.83
CA GLY A 192 1.90 9.92 3.55
C GLY A 192 1.10 8.85 2.79
N PHE A 193 1.72 8.17 1.83
CA PHE A 193 1.16 7.01 1.14
C PHE A 193 0.85 5.87 2.11
N ALA A 194 1.82 5.47 2.96
CA ALA A 194 1.63 4.43 3.96
C ALA A 194 0.46 4.74 4.92
N LEU A 195 0.41 5.97 5.46
CA LEU A 195 -0.66 6.45 6.33
C LEU A 195 -2.02 6.50 5.64
N SER A 196 -2.06 6.89 4.37
CA SER A 196 -3.30 6.90 3.57
C SER A 196 -3.87 5.50 3.37
N LEU A 197 -3.03 4.50 3.11
CA LEU A 197 -3.45 3.10 3.04
C LEU A 197 -3.92 2.58 4.40
N LEU A 198 -3.20 2.89 5.48
CA LEU A 198 -3.62 2.53 6.84
C LEU A 198 -4.98 3.15 7.18
N LEU A 199 -5.19 4.42 6.84
CA LEU A 199 -6.49 5.09 7.02
C LEU A 199 -7.58 4.36 6.24
N ALA A 200 -7.34 4.02 4.97
CA ALA A 200 -8.30 3.26 4.17
C ALA A 200 -8.69 1.95 4.87
N VAL A 201 -7.73 1.21 5.41
CA VAL A 201 -7.97 -0.03 6.17
C VAL A 201 -8.78 0.22 7.43
N CYS A 202 -8.48 1.27 8.19
CA CYS A 202 -9.15 1.60 9.44
C CYS A 202 -10.62 2.04 9.25
N ILE A 203 -10.92 2.70 8.13
CA ILE A 203 -12.28 3.16 7.83
C ILE A 203 -13.06 2.21 6.90
N TRP A 204 -12.40 1.15 6.39
CA TRP A 204 -13.05 0.10 5.60
C TRP A 204 -14.17 -0.57 6.40
N ASP A 205 -15.30 -0.78 5.77
CA ASP A 205 -16.42 -1.50 6.38
C ASP A 205 -16.29 -3.01 6.13
N ARG A 206 -16.21 -3.82 7.19
CA ARG A 206 -16.17 -5.29 7.09
C ARG A 206 -17.36 -5.89 6.32
N THR A 207 -18.49 -5.19 6.30
CA THR A 207 -19.68 -5.60 5.52
C THR A 207 -19.46 -5.42 4.00
N GLY A 208 -18.42 -4.68 3.60
CA GLY A 208 -18.08 -4.42 2.20
C GLY A 208 -17.41 -5.58 1.47
N TRP A 209 -17.00 -6.66 2.18
CA TRP A 209 -16.45 -7.83 1.51
C TRP A 209 -17.55 -8.53 0.68
N PRO A 210 -17.39 -8.65 -0.65
CA PRO A 210 -18.40 -9.27 -1.50
C PRO A 210 -18.67 -10.71 -1.07
N ARG A 211 -19.86 -10.99 -0.59
CA ARG A 211 -20.33 -12.35 -0.38
C ARG A 211 -20.67 -12.94 -1.74
N HIS A 212 -19.89 -13.88 -2.22
CA HIS A 212 -20.27 -14.61 -3.43
C HIS A 212 -21.50 -15.48 -3.19
N GLY A 213 -22.55 -15.20 -3.93
CA GLY A 213 -23.41 -16.23 -4.51
C GLY A 213 -24.33 -17.04 -3.61
N VAL A 214 -24.89 -16.50 -2.49
CA VAL A 214 -25.90 -17.27 -1.73
C VAL A 214 -27.33 -16.75 -1.91
N ASN A 215 -27.56 -15.63 -2.52
CA ASN A 215 -28.92 -15.03 -2.55
C ASN A 215 -29.49 -14.69 -3.94
N ALA A 216 -29.08 -15.37 -5.01
CA ALA A 216 -29.77 -15.16 -6.30
C ALA A 216 -30.96 -16.11 -6.55
N THR A 217 -31.17 -17.11 -5.69
CA THR A 217 -32.21 -18.14 -5.90
C THR A 217 -33.37 -18.14 -4.90
N ARG A 218 -33.37 -17.24 -3.92
CA ARG A 218 -34.42 -17.24 -2.87
C ARG A 218 -35.53 -16.20 -3.02
N SER A 219 -35.52 -15.40 -4.09
CA SER A 219 -36.58 -14.40 -4.33
C SER A 219 -37.67 -14.85 -5.31
N GLY A 220 -37.67 -16.10 -5.75
CA GLY A 220 -38.58 -16.60 -6.79
C GLY A 220 -39.76 -17.43 -6.32
N ASN A 221 -39.89 -17.77 -5.02
CA ASN A 221 -40.97 -18.62 -4.57
C ASN A 221 -41.86 -17.95 -3.51
N LYS A 222 -42.51 -16.84 -3.88
CA LYS A 222 -43.75 -16.46 -3.20
C LYS A 222 -44.81 -17.46 -3.66
N VAL A 223 -45.00 -18.49 -2.88
CA VAL A 223 -46.17 -19.35 -2.92
C VAL A 223 -47.41 -18.44 -2.88
N ARG A 224 -48.17 -18.41 -3.96
CA ARG A 224 -49.52 -17.83 -3.97
C ARG A 224 -50.37 -18.68 -3.02
N GLU A 225 -50.71 -18.11 -1.87
CA GLU A 225 -51.75 -18.65 -0.99
C GLU A 225 -53.07 -18.72 -1.82
N PRO A 226 -53.75 -19.86 -1.83
CA PRO A 226 -55.05 -19.96 -2.49
C PRO A 226 -56.06 -19.13 -1.70
N GLN A 227 -56.66 -18.14 -2.36
CA GLN A 227 -57.82 -17.42 -1.81
C GLN A 227 -58.99 -18.40 -1.67
N HIS A 228 -59.37 -18.70 -0.45
CA HIS A 228 -60.66 -19.38 -0.17
C HIS A 228 -61.81 -18.43 -0.51
N PRO A 229 -62.84 -18.88 -1.26
CA PRO A 229 -64.06 -18.13 -1.40
C PRO A 229 -64.86 -18.23 -0.09
N ILE A 230 -65.25 -17.08 0.39
CA ILE A 230 -66.17 -16.94 1.52
C ILE A 230 -67.62 -17.16 1.01
N PRO A 231 -68.50 -17.89 1.73
CA PRO A 231 -69.86 -18.18 1.33
C PRO A 231 -70.77 -16.95 1.36
#